data_28e5a2575cf7c561b54db82ac9b0e3e3
#
_entry.id   28e5a2575cf7c561b54db82ac9b0e3e3
#
_cell.length_a   1.000
_cell.length_b   1.000
_cell.length_c   1.000
_cell.angle_alpha   90.00
_cell.angle_beta   90.00
_cell.angle_gamma   90.00
#
_symmetry.space_group_name_H-M   'P 1'
#
loop_
_entity.id
_entity.type
_entity.pdbx_description
1 polymer ?
#
loop_
_entity_poly.entity_id
_entity_poly.type
_entity_poly.pdbx_seq_one_letter_code
_entity_poly.pdbx_strand_id
1 'polypeptide(L)'
;MATSIMLSTSFSSTHHPSLFRPSSSLPFSKPKLLSHSSSNPPCWNTKPLSLHHTFNFTSLARSLTKDQENSTLVGEDSAVFDLTKQKISSWIYFTAVLGVVLFVLNVAWIDNSTGLSKAFVDAVSSLSDSHEVVMLILFLIFAVFHSGMASLRDAGEKLIGERAFRVIFAGISLPLAVTTVVYFINHRYDGVQLWQLQSIPGIHSFLWLSNFISFFFLYPSTFNLLEVAAVDKPKVHLWETGIIRITRHPQLVGQVIWCLAHTVWIGNSVAVAASIGLISHHLFGAWNGDRRLAIRFGEDFEKVKRRTSIVPFAAILDGRQRLPKDFYKEFIRLPYLAITAVTLGAYFAHPLMQTASYNLHW
;
A
#
# COMPACT_ATOMS: atom_id res chain seq x y z
N MET A 1 -7.56 56.38 -13.70
CA MET A 1 -6.58 57.25 -13.07
C MET A 1 -5.73 56.33 -12.23
N ALA A 2 -4.62 55.92 -12.75
CA ALA A 2 -3.26 56.40 -12.47
C ALA A 2 -2.86 56.01 -11.03
N THR A 3 -1.82 55.26 -10.72
CA THR A 3 -0.43 55.46 -11.18
C THR A 3 0.40 54.20 -10.90
N SER A 4 1.19 53.79 -11.88
CA SER A 4 2.34 52.88 -11.75
C SER A 4 3.41 53.45 -10.83
N ILE A 5 4.10 52.57 -10.05
CA ILE A 5 5.50 52.82 -9.70
C ILE A 5 6.28 51.51 -9.91
N MET A 6 7.13 51.54 -10.94
CA MET A 6 8.27 50.62 -11.12
C MET A 6 9.38 51.03 -10.16
N LEU A 7 10.02 50.05 -9.56
CA LEU A 7 11.38 50.21 -9.06
C LEU A 7 12.22 48.99 -9.46
N SER A 8 13.00 49.23 -10.48
CA SER A 8 14.11 48.42 -10.97
C SER A 8 15.34 48.71 -10.11
N THR A 9 15.96 47.65 -9.57
CA THR A 9 17.36 47.73 -9.15
C THR A 9 18.11 46.49 -9.65
N SER A 10 18.87 46.76 -10.70
CA SER A 10 19.99 45.99 -11.19
C SER A 10 21.13 45.99 -10.15
N PHE A 11 21.73 44.85 -9.88
CA PHE A 11 23.09 44.77 -9.36
C PHE A 11 23.97 43.87 -10.20
N SER A 12 25.09 44.42 -10.51
CA SER A 12 26.11 44.05 -11.48
C SER A 12 27.05 42.97 -10.94
N SER A 13 27.53 42.18 -11.86
CA SER A 13 28.65 41.25 -11.82
C SER A 13 29.96 41.90 -11.38
N THR A 14 30.80 41.19 -10.58
CA THR A 14 32.25 41.36 -10.65
C THR A 14 32.99 40.03 -10.35
N HIS A 15 33.93 39.82 -11.19
CA HIS A 15 34.98 38.84 -11.44
C HIS A 15 35.77 38.25 -10.27
N HIS A 16 36.24 37.00 -10.52
CA HIS A 16 37.42 36.21 -10.13
C HIS A 16 38.65 36.98 -9.58
N PRO A 17 39.66 36.31 -8.91
CA PRO A 17 40.37 35.12 -9.41
C PRO A 17 40.86 34.05 -8.40
N SER A 18 41.04 32.86 -8.90
CA SER A 18 42.06 31.79 -8.81
C SER A 18 43.14 31.78 -7.69
N LEU A 19 43.51 30.53 -7.40
CA LEU A 19 44.81 29.98 -6.92
C LEU A 19 44.73 29.31 -5.56
N PHE A 20 44.79 27.97 -5.54
CA PHE A 20 45.87 27.21 -4.93
C PHE A 20 45.61 25.71 -5.04
N ARG A 21 46.52 25.01 -5.73
CA ARG A 21 46.88 23.58 -5.54
C ARG A 21 48.18 23.59 -4.73
N PRO A 22 48.49 22.59 -3.87
CA PRO A 22 49.07 21.36 -4.32
C PRO A 22 48.76 20.07 -3.52
N SER A 23 48.78 18.98 -4.23
CA SER A 23 49.39 17.67 -4.02
C SER A 23 49.69 17.17 -2.58
N SER A 24 49.14 16.00 -2.24
CA SER A 24 49.95 14.93 -1.59
C SER A 24 49.38 13.56 -1.94
N SER A 25 50.23 12.82 -2.59
CA SER A 25 50.17 11.40 -2.93
C SER A 25 50.27 10.53 -1.67
N LEU A 26 49.42 9.53 -1.51
CA LEU A 26 49.70 8.37 -0.65
C LEU A 26 49.39 7.07 -1.39
N PRO A 27 50.08 5.96 -1.07
CA PRO A 27 50.43 4.92 -2.02
C PRO A 27 49.39 3.80 -2.12
N PHE A 28 49.26 3.33 -3.35
CA PHE A 28 48.58 2.10 -3.73
C PHE A 28 49.31 0.88 -3.12
N SER A 29 48.64 0.14 -2.25
CA SER A 29 49.03 -1.23 -1.90
C SER A 29 48.24 -2.22 -2.76
N LYS A 30 48.99 -2.97 -3.59
CA LYS A 30 48.49 -4.08 -4.40
C LYS A 30 48.08 -5.26 -3.52
N PRO A 31 46.96 -5.91 -3.73
CA PRO A 31 46.72 -7.24 -3.18
C PRO A 31 47.37 -8.30 -4.05
N LYS A 32 48.02 -9.26 -3.39
CA LYS A 32 48.69 -10.42 -3.94
C LYS A 32 47.75 -11.32 -4.75
N LEU A 33 48.18 -11.69 -5.94
CA LEU A 33 47.68 -12.86 -6.67
C LEU A 33 48.00 -14.12 -5.86
N LEU A 34 47.00 -14.91 -5.56
CA LEU A 34 47.13 -16.34 -5.28
C LEU A 34 46.55 -17.11 -6.46
N SER A 35 47.42 -17.88 -7.08
CA SER A 35 47.16 -18.72 -8.22
C SER A 35 46.52 -20.06 -7.85
N HIS A 36 45.75 -20.56 -8.81
CA HIS A 36 45.38 -21.96 -9.06
C HIS A 36 44.27 -22.62 -8.25
N SER A 37 43.17 -22.84 -8.92
CA SER A 37 42.74 -24.22 -9.19
C SER A 37 41.72 -24.22 -10.34
N SER A 38 42.01 -24.97 -11.39
CA SER A 38 41.15 -25.26 -12.53
C SER A 38 39.94 -26.09 -12.08
N SER A 39 38.75 -25.66 -12.39
CA SER A 39 37.59 -26.55 -12.46
C SER A 39 36.67 -26.10 -13.60
N ASN A 40 36.32 -27.09 -14.43
CA ASN A 40 35.60 -27.00 -15.69
C ASN A 40 34.28 -26.23 -15.63
N PRO A 41 33.84 -25.62 -16.76
CA PRO A 41 32.53 -24.99 -16.83
C PRO A 41 31.40 -26.04 -16.81
N PRO A 42 30.27 -25.77 -16.17
CA PRO A 42 29.14 -26.69 -16.22
C PRO A 42 28.51 -26.67 -17.62
N CYS A 43 28.48 -27.86 -18.27
CA CYS A 43 27.72 -28.13 -19.47
C CYS A 43 26.21 -27.81 -19.24
N TRP A 44 25.69 -26.88 -19.99
CA TRP A 44 24.26 -26.66 -20.14
C TRP A 44 23.68 -27.79 -20.99
N ASN A 45 23.09 -28.77 -20.32
CA ASN A 45 22.37 -29.87 -20.96
C ASN A 45 20.94 -29.43 -21.18
N THR A 46 20.66 -28.84 -22.34
CA THR A 46 19.28 -28.53 -22.79
C THR A 46 18.61 -29.85 -23.21
N LYS A 47 17.84 -30.43 -22.31
CA LYS A 47 16.87 -31.47 -22.69
C LYS A 47 15.60 -30.77 -23.23
N PRO A 48 15.06 -31.25 -24.38
CA PRO A 48 13.80 -30.69 -24.91
C PRO A 48 12.66 -31.01 -23.94
N LEU A 49 11.85 -29.99 -23.61
CA LEU A 49 10.62 -30.15 -22.85
C LEU A 49 9.62 -30.95 -23.71
N SER A 50 9.45 -32.23 -23.39
CA SER A 50 8.33 -33.02 -23.85
C SER A 50 7.05 -32.57 -23.15
N LEU A 51 6.15 -31.94 -23.90
CA LEU A 51 4.85 -31.47 -23.46
C LEU A 51 3.84 -32.65 -23.50
N HIS A 52 3.96 -33.60 -22.55
CA HIS A 52 2.92 -34.56 -22.24
C HIS A 52 3.01 -34.96 -20.76
N HIS A 53 2.54 -34.07 -19.89
CA HIS A 53 2.12 -34.46 -18.55
C HIS A 53 0.61 -34.24 -18.44
N THR A 54 -0.14 -35.29 -18.61
CA THR A 54 -1.51 -35.40 -18.06
C THR A 54 -1.38 -35.27 -16.53
N PHE A 55 -1.77 -34.12 -16.01
CA PHE A 55 -1.86 -33.90 -14.58
C PHE A 55 -2.93 -34.83 -13.97
N ASN A 56 -2.52 -35.88 -13.33
CA ASN A 56 -3.37 -36.70 -12.47
C ASN A 56 -3.64 -35.93 -11.16
N PHE A 57 -4.69 -35.14 -11.13
CA PHE A 57 -5.15 -34.37 -9.99
C PHE A 57 -5.51 -35.22 -8.75
N THR A 58 -5.77 -36.52 -8.92
CA THR A 58 -6.24 -37.40 -7.85
C THR A 58 -5.15 -37.97 -6.94
N SER A 59 -3.90 -38.02 -7.38
CA SER A 59 -2.81 -38.59 -6.54
C SER A 59 -2.15 -37.55 -5.64
N LEU A 60 -2.07 -36.28 -6.08
CA LEU A 60 -1.48 -35.20 -5.26
C LEU A 60 -2.39 -34.83 -4.07
N ALA A 61 -3.72 -34.86 -4.30
CA ALA A 61 -4.71 -34.57 -3.24
C ALA A 61 -4.66 -35.61 -2.11
N ARG A 62 -4.29 -36.86 -2.40
CA ARG A 62 -4.29 -37.95 -1.40
C ARG A 62 -3.05 -38.01 -0.52
N SER A 63 -1.91 -37.52 -1.01
CA SER A 63 -0.66 -37.44 -0.24
C SER A 63 -0.66 -36.27 0.76
N LEU A 64 -1.26 -35.14 0.37
CA LEU A 64 -1.36 -33.93 1.21
C LEU A 64 -2.41 -34.06 2.34
N THR A 65 -3.30 -35.06 2.26
CA THR A 65 -4.44 -35.17 3.18
C THR A 65 -4.11 -35.75 4.54
N LYS A 66 -2.99 -36.45 4.70
CA LYS A 66 -2.68 -37.15 5.95
C LYS A 66 -1.88 -36.32 6.95
N ASP A 67 -1.09 -35.36 6.47
CA ASP A 67 -0.20 -34.56 7.33
C ASP A 67 -0.82 -33.24 7.80
N GLN A 68 -1.97 -32.83 7.21
CA GLN A 68 -2.63 -31.56 7.56
C GLN A 68 -3.70 -31.67 8.67
N GLU A 69 -4.13 -32.88 9.02
CA GLU A 69 -5.21 -33.07 9.99
C GLU A 69 -4.83 -32.70 11.43
N ASN A 70 -3.51 -32.58 11.72
CA ASN A 70 -2.97 -32.23 13.03
C ASN A 70 -2.02 -31.03 13.04
N SER A 71 -1.96 -30.23 11.99
CA SER A 71 -1.06 -29.07 12.00
C SER A 71 -1.69 -27.91 12.79
N THR A 72 -1.17 -27.66 13.97
CA THR A 72 -1.48 -26.46 14.75
C THR A 72 -1.24 -25.19 13.92
N LEU A 73 -2.09 -24.18 14.10
CA LEU A 73 -1.85 -22.85 13.55
C LEU A 73 -0.52 -22.32 14.08
N VAL A 74 0.29 -21.73 13.19
CA VAL A 74 1.55 -21.06 13.58
C VAL A 74 1.38 -19.54 13.63
N GLY A 75 0.31 -19.02 13.00
CA GLY A 75 -0.06 -17.63 13.03
C GLY A 75 -0.98 -17.30 14.21
N GLU A 76 -0.87 -16.08 14.69
CA GLU A 76 -1.78 -15.56 15.71
C GLU A 76 -3.16 -15.22 15.10
N ASP A 77 -4.18 -15.18 15.95
CA ASP A 77 -5.51 -14.73 15.56
C ASP A 77 -5.60 -13.20 15.66
N SER A 78 -6.18 -12.56 14.65
CA SER A 78 -6.44 -11.12 14.65
C SER A 78 -7.31 -10.62 15.80
N ALA A 79 -8.05 -11.50 16.47
CA ALA A 79 -8.88 -11.17 17.63
C ALA A 79 -8.12 -11.15 18.96
N VAL A 80 -6.83 -11.46 18.99
CA VAL A 80 -6.02 -11.49 20.22
C VAL A 80 -5.72 -10.10 20.77
N PHE A 81 -5.91 -9.03 19.97
CA PHE A 81 -5.72 -7.68 20.47
C PHE A 81 -6.77 -7.32 21.54
N ASP A 82 -6.30 -7.19 22.78
CA ASP A 82 -7.13 -6.90 23.94
C ASP A 82 -7.00 -5.43 24.32
N LEU A 83 -8.05 -4.65 23.99
CA LEU A 83 -8.13 -3.23 24.32
C LEU A 83 -8.02 -2.94 25.82
N THR A 84 -8.49 -3.87 26.66
CA THR A 84 -8.49 -3.66 28.13
C THR A 84 -7.11 -3.68 28.74
N LYS A 85 -6.14 -4.32 28.07
CA LYS A 85 -4.74 -4.40 28.48
C LYS A 85 -3.91 -3.19 28.06
N GLN A 86 -4.49 -2.28 27.27
CA GLN A 86 -3.78 -1.11 26.77
C GLN A 86 -3.77 0.01 27.80
N LYS A 87 -2.62 0.68 27.92
CA LYS A 87 -2.46 1.84 28.83
C LYS A 87 -3.22 3.05 28.28
N ILE A 88 -4.00 3.71 29.10
CA ILE A 88 -4.69 4.97 28.77
C ILE A 88 -3.68 6.03 28.28
N SER A 89 -2.50 6.09 28.88
CA SER A 89 -1.43 7.01 28.46
C SER A 89 -0.99 6.79 27.00
N SER A 90 -1.00 5.56 26.49
CA SER A 90 -0.66 5.27 25.09
C SER A 90 -1.73 5.84 24.14
N TRP A 91 -3.02 5.75 24.51
CA TRP A 91 -4.10 6.35 23.74
C TRP A 91 -4.06 7.88 23.74
N ILE A 92 -3.80 8.50 24.92
CA ILE A 92 -3.66 9.96 25.03
C ILE A 92 -2.50 10.43 24.14
N TYR A 93 -1.34 9.77 24.25
CA TYR A 93 -0.18 10.10 23.43
C TYR A 93 -0.46 9.95 21.93
N PHE A 94 -1.07 8.83 21.52
CA PHE A 94 -1.45 8.60 20.14
C PHE A 94 -2.39 9.69 19.62
N THR A 95 -3.44 10.02 20.39
CA THR A 95 -4.42 11.05 19.99
C THR A 95 -3.77 12.43 19.87
N ALA A 96 -2.88 12.77 20.80
CA ALA A 96 -2.14 14.03 20.75
C ALA A 96 -1.23 14.11 19.51
N VAL A 97 -0.44 13.07 19.23
CA VAL A 97 0.44 13.02 18.06
C VAL A 97 -0.38 13.04 16.77
N LEU A 98 -1.45 12.25 16.70
CA LEU A 98 -2.36 12.23 15.53
C LEU A 98 -2.98 13.61 15.32
N GLY A 99 -3.44 14.28 16.39
CA GLY A 99 -4.01 15.63 16.33
C GLY A 99 -3.00 16.63 15.75
N VAL A 100 -1.75 16.59 16.21
CA VAL A 100 -0.68 17.44 15.67
C VAL A 100 -0.40 17.13 14.20
N VAL A 101 -0.28 15.87 13.83
CA VAL A 101 -0.02 15.47 12.44
C VAL A 101 -1.16 15.93 11.52
N LEU A 102 -2.42 15.73 11.91
CA LEU A 102 -3.58 16.16 11.13
C LEU A 102 -3.70 17.70 11.08
N PHE A 103 -3.40 18.39 12.17
CA PHE A 103 -3.39 19.84 12.18
C PHE A 103 -2.31 20.40 11.24
N VAL A 104 -1.09 19.88 11.30
CA VAL A 104 0.01 20.29 10.39
C VAL A 104 -0.35 19.95 8.95
N LEU A 105 -0.91 18.76 8.69
CA LEU A 105 -1.39 18.38 7.35
C LEU A 105 -2.44 19.37 6.84
N ASN A 106 -3.40 19.74 7.69
CA ASN A 106 -4.43 20.69 7.30
C ASN A 106 -3.84 22.07 6.98
N VAL A 107 -3.07 22.64 7.91
CA VAL A 107 -2.52 24.00 7.76
C VAL A 107 -1.48 24.09 6.64
N ALA A 108 -0.59 23.09 6.54
CA ALA A 108 0.50 23.14 5.59
C ALA A 108 0.12 22.65 4.17
N TRP A 109 -0.95 21.84 4.07
CA TRP A 109 -1.21 21.12 2.81
C TRP A 109 -2.66 21.23 2.33
N ILE A 110 -3.66 20.96 3.17
CA ILE A 110 -5.08 20.96 2.76
C ILE A 110 -5.60 22.37 2.65
N ASP A 111 -5.32 23.22 3.65
CA ASP A 111 -5.63 24.64 3.59
C ASP A 111 -4.66 25.33 2.61
N ASN A 112 -5.22 25.88 1.55
CA ASN A 112 -4.45 26.50 0.47
C ASN A 112 -3.71 27.81 0.87
N SER A 113 -3.78 28.21 2.14
CA SER A 113 -3.13 29.43 2.64
C SER A 113 -1.61 29.45 2.47
N THR A 114 -0.97 28.27 2.53
CA THR A 114 0.49 28.14 2.33
C THR A 114 0.89 28.06 0.86
N GLY A 115 -0.02 27.68 -0.04
CA GLY A 115 0.23 27.43 -1.45
C GLY A 115 1.13 26.21 -1.76
N LEU A 116 1.55 25.43 -0.75
CA LEU A 116 2.51 24.33 -0.95
C LEU A 116 1.92 23.19 -1.78
N SER A 117 0.69 22.78 -1.49
CA SER A 117 0.01 21.72 -2.24
C SER A 117 -0.22 22.13 -3.69
N LYS A 118 -0.67 23.38 -3.90
CA LYS A 118 -0.85 23.93 -5.25
C LYS A 118 0.47 23.98 -6.00
N ALA A 119 1.53 24.49 -5.40
CA ALA A 119 2.85 24.54 -6.03
C ALA A 119 3.37 23.15 -6.41
N PHE A 120 3.13 22.14 -5.56
CA PHE A 120 3.49 20.76 -5.85
C PHE A 120 2.68 20.20 -7.02
N VAL A 121 1.35 20.39 -7.03
CA VAL A 121 0.48 19.92 -8.12
C VAL A 121 0.84 20.63 -9.43
N ASP A 122 1.05 21.96 -9.42
CA ASP A 122 1.46 22.72 -10.59
C ASP A 122 2.80 22.19 -11.15
N ALA A 123 3.78 21.92 -10.27
CA ALA A 123 5.07 21.36 -10.66
C ALA A 123 4.95 19.97 -11.31
N VAL A 124 4.09 19.10 -10.78
CA VAL A 124 3.87 17.77 -11.39
C VAL A 124 3.06 17.90 -12.69
N SER A 125 2.05 18.76 -12.73
CA SER A 125 1.22 18.99 -13.92
C SER A 125 1.99 19.66 -15.06
N SER A 126 3.06 20.39 -14.76
CA SER A 126 3.93 20.94 -15.81
C SER A 126 4.73 19.89 -16.58
N LEU A 127 4.77 18.64 -16.10
CA LEU A 127 5.48 17.54 -16.77
C LEU A 127 4.68 16.94 -17.94
N SER A 128 3.35 17.11 -17.96
CA SER A 128 2.49 16.59 -19.02
C SER A 128 1.13 17.28 -19.03
N ASP A 129 0.60 17.51 -20.25
CA ASP A 129 -0.76 18.01 -20.46
C ASP A 129 -1.84 16.92 -20.28
N SER A 130 -1.44 15.64 -20.17
CA SER A 130 -2.36 14.52 -19.98
C SER A 130 -2.60 14.26 -18.49
N HIS A 131 -3.86 14.35 -18.07
CA HIS A 131 -4.27 14.05 -16.69
C HIS A 131 -3.98 12.58 -16.31
N GLU A 132 -4.01 11.64 -17.26
CA GLU A 132 -3.63 10.25 -17.06
C GLU A 132 -2.16 10.12 -16.66
N VAL A 133 -1.27 10.82 -17.37
CA VAL A 133 0.18 10.80 -17.11
C VAL A 133 0.48 11.46 -15.78
N VAL A 134 -0.11 12.61 -15.49
CA VAL A 134 0.04 13.30 -14.20
C VAL A 134 -0.45 12.40 -13.06
N MET A 135 -1.58 11.73 -13.23
CA MET A 135 -2.12 10.76 -12.24
C MET A 135 -1.15 9.63 -11.95
N LEU A 136 -0.55 9.04 -12.99
CA LEU A 136 0.46 7.99 -12.86
C LEU A 136 1.75 8.49 -12.20
N ILE A 137 2.19 9.71 -12.51
CA ILE A 137 3.36 10.34 -11.86
C ILE A 137 3.09 10.55 -10.36
N LEU A 138 1.91 11.07 -9.99
CA LEU A 138 1.52 11.24 -8.59
C LEU A 138 1.52 9.91 -7.84
N PHE A 139 0.96 8.84 -8.44
CA PHE A 139 1.03 7.50 -7.85
C PHE A 139 2.47 6.99 -7.75
N LEU A 140 3.31 7.25 -8.73
CA LEU A 140 4.72 6.84 -8.69
C LEU A 140 5.46 7.54 -7.55
N ILE A 141 5.29 8.86 -7.42
CA ILE A 141 5.89 9.63 -6.32
C ILE A 141 5.39 9.08 -4.97
N PHE A 142 4.07 8.93 -4.82
CA PHE A 142 3.50 8.35 -3.62
C PHE A 142 4.06 6.95 -3.33
N ALA A 143 4.11 6.07 -4.33
CA ALA A 143 4.62 4.70 -4.17
C ALA A 143 6.10 4.67 -3.77
N VAL A 144 6.94 5.51 -4.37
CA VAL A 144 8.37 5.60 -4.04
C VAL A 144 8.57 6.02 -2.59
N PHE A 145 7.89 7.06 -2.14
CA PHE A 145 8.04 7.53 -0.77
C PHE A 145 7.36 6.57 0.23
N HIS A 146 6.11 6.19 0.01
CA HIS A 146 5.36 5.35 0.94
C HIS A 146 5.97 3.95 1.05
N SER A 147 6.12 3.25 -0.06
CA SER A 147 6.65 1.87 -0.06
C SER A 147 8.15 1.83 0.16
N GLY A 148 8.90 2.84 -0.31
CA GLY A 148 10.33 2.99 -0.05
C GLY A 148 10.60 3.16 1.44
N MET A 149 9.92 4.08 2.10
CA MET A 149 10.03 4.26 3.56
C MET A 149 9.54 3.01 4.33
N ALA A 150 8.44 2.39 3.89
CA ALA A 150 7.97 1.15 4.49
C ALA A 150 9.01 0.01 4.39
N SER A 151 9.77 -0.05 3.29
CA SER A 151 10.84 -1.03 3.11
C SER A 151 12.06 -0.75 4.01
N LEU A 152 12.29 0.52 4.35
CA LEU A 152 13.38 0.97 5.22
C LEU A 152 12.98 1.04 6.70
N ARG A 153 11.76 0.62 7.06
CA ARG A 153 11.22 0.76 8.40
C ARG A 153 12.15 0.20 9.48
N ASP A 154 12.62 -1.05 9.32
CA ASP A 154 13.43 -1.71 10.35
C ASP A 154 14.78 -0.98 10.59
N ALA A 155 15.35 -0.37 9.55
CA ALA A 155 16.56 0.45 9.65
C ALA A 155 16.25 1.82 10.26
N GLY A 156 15.18 2.47 9.82
CA GLY A 156 14.76 3.78 10.31
C GLY A 156 14.34 3.74 11.78
N GLU A 157 13.60 2.71 12.19
CA GLU A 157 13.19 2.52 13.59
C GLU A 157 14.39 2.29 14.53
N LYS A 158 15.45 1.63 14.04
CA LYS A 158 16.70 1.49 14.80
C LYS A 158 17.46 2.80 14.95
N LEU A 159 17.38 3.68 13.95
CA LEU A 159 18.13 4.94 13.92
C LEU A 159 17.48 6.04 14.77
N ILE A 160 16.16 6.23 14.61
CA ILE A 160 15.43 7.37 15.21
C ILE A 160 14.33 6.95 16.18
N GLY A 161 14.12 5.64 16.36
CA GLY A 161 13.05 5.07 17.18
C GLY A 161 11.72 4.93 16.42
N GLU A 162 10.90 3.97 16.86
CA GLU A 162 9.64 3.61 16.21
C GLU A 162 8.65 4.77 16.08
N ARG A 163 8.51 5.57 17.15
CA ARG A 163 7.54 6.67 17.18
C ARG A 163 7.92 7.80 16.23
N ALA A 164 9.19 8.22 16.23
CA ALA A 164 9.69 9.25 15.34
C ALA A 164 9.58 8.81 13.88
N PHE A 165 9.95 7.55 13.59
CA PHE A 165 9.80 7.00 12.24
C PHE A 165 8.36 7.04 11.74
N ARG A 166 7.38 6.67 12.58
CA ARG A 166 5.95 6.71 12.23
C ARG A 166 5.46 8.13 11.95
N VAL A 167 5.89 9.10 12.75
CA VAL A 167 5.51 10.51 12.53
C VAL A 167 6.07 11.02 11.21
N ILE A 168 7.36 10.76 10.92
CA ILE A 168 7.98 11.14 9.66
C ILE A 168 7.31 10.42 8.48
N PHE A 169 7.06 9.12 8.62
CA PHE A 169 6.36 8.33 7.62
C PHE A 169 4.96 8.92 7.31
N ALA A 170 4.18 9.24 8.35
CA ALA A 170 2.87 9.86 8.18
C ALA A 170 3.00 11.27 7.58
N GLY A 171 3.93 12.07 8.06
CA GLY A 171 4.16 13.44 7.60
C GLY A 171 4.53 13.57 6.12
N ILE A 172 5.14 12.54 5.54
CA ILE A 172 5.47 12.48 4.10
C ILE A 172 4.36 11.77 3.30
N SER A 173 3.89 10.63 3.80
CA SER A 173 2.94 9.80 3.05
C SER A 173 1.54 10.43 2.96
N LEU A 174 1.05 11.07 4.03
CA LEU A 174 -0.29 11.66 4.04
C LEU A 174 -0.46 12.81 3.04
N PRO A 175 0.45 13.81 2.97
CA PRO A 175 0.35 14.86 1.96
C PRO A 175 0.29 14.29 0.54
N LEU A 176 1.16 13.33 0.21
CA LEU A 176 1.21 12.71 -1.12
C LEU A 176 -0.06 11.90 -1.42
N ALA A 177 -0.57 11.15 -0.43
CA ALA A 177 -1.83 10.43 -0.58
C ALA A 177 -3.00 11.37 -0.81
N VAL A 178 -3.12 12.43 0.01
CA VAL A 178 -4.18 13.45 -0.12
C VAL A 178 -4.10 14.11 -1.49
N THR A 179 -2.90 14.51 -1.95
CA THR A 179 -2.72 15.11 -3.28
C THR A 179 -3.21 14.18 -4.38
N THR A 180 -2.81 12.91 -4.34
CA THR A 180 -3.21 11.92 -5.35
C THR A 180 -4.73 11.74 -5.39
N VAL A 181 -5.37 11.70 -4.21
CA VAL A 181 -6.84 11.58 -4.09
C VAL A 181 -7.54 12.84 -4.58
N VAL A 182 -7.10 14.04 -4.17
CA VAL A 182 -7.70 15.31 -4.58
C VAL A 182 -7.55 15.54 -6.07
N TYR A 183 -6.37 15.25 -6.62
CA TYR A 183 -6.14 15.34 -8.07
C TYR A 183 -7.11 14.41 -8.82
N PHE A 184 -7.26 13.15 -8.38
CA PHE A 184 -8.25 12.24 -8.96
C PHE A 184 -9.67 12.78 -8.88
N ILE A 185 -10.09 13.29 -7.72
CA ILE A 185 -11.44 13.84 -7.52
C ILE A 185 -11.69 14.99 -8.50
N ASN A 186 -10.72 15.88 -8.68
CA ASN A 186 -10.86 17.06 -9.53
C ASN A 186 -10.87 16.71 -11.02
N HIS A 187 -10.12 15.69 -11.43
CA HIS A 187 -9.92 15.34 -12.85
C HIS A 187 -10.56 14.02 -13.27
N ARG A 188 -11.39 13.39 -12.41
CA ARG A 188 -11.97 12.06 -12.68
C ARG A 188 -12.88 12.00 -13.90
N TYR A 189 -13.31 13.12 -14.43
CA TYR A 189 -14.15 13.21 -15.62
C TYR A 189 -13.46 13.89 -16.82
N ASP A 190 -12.21 14.30 -16.69
CA ASP A 190 -11.48 15.03 -17.74
C ASP A 190 -10.85 14.11 -18.80
N GLY A 191 -10.86 12.81 -18.57
CA GLY A 191 -10.31 11.83 -19.49
C GLY A 191 -11.21 11.49 -20.66
N VAL A 192 -10.66 10.79 -21.66
CA VAL A 192 -11.43 10.25 -22.79
C VAL A 192 -12.43 9.22 -22.29
N GLN A 193 -13.71 9.42 -22.63
CA GLN A 193 -14.76 8.46 -22.29
C GLN A 193 -14.56 7.17 -23.10
N LEU A 194 -14.39 6.05 -22.42
CA LEU A 194 -14.15 4.73 -23.02
C LEU A 194 -15.43 3.89 -23.13
N TRP A 195 -16.31 4.00 -22.12
CA TRP A 195 -17.62 3.34 -22.07
C TRP A 195 -18.59 4.08 -21.17
N GLN A 196 -19.87 3.81 -21.34
CA GLN A 196 -20.96 4.33 -20.51
C GLN A 196 -21.91 3.19 -20.16
N LEU A 197 -21.84 2.72 -18.91
CA LEU A 197 -22.63 1.59 -18.43
C LEU A 197 -23.72 1.99 -17.43
N GLN A 198 -23.81 3.28 -17.09
CA GLN A 198 -24.72 3.79 -16.05
C GLN A 198 -26.20 3.56 -16.37
N SER A 199 -26.54 3.45 -17.67
CA SER A 199 -27.90 3.19 -18.15
C SER A 199 -28.33 1.70 -18.08
N ILE A 200 -27.36 0.80 -17.80
CA ILE A 200 -27.67 -0.63 -17.74
C ILE A 200 -28.42 -0.93 -16.43
N PRO A 201 -29.61 -1.54 -16.50
CA PRO A 201 -30.39 -1.89 -15.31
C PRO A 201 -29.60 -2.80 -14.37
N GLY A 202 -29.54 -2.45 -13.09
CA GLY A 202 -28.88 -3.24 -12.06
C GLY A 202 -27.39 -2.99 -11.91
N ILE A 203 -26.72 -2.33 -12.86
CA ILE A 203 -25.26 -2.07 -12.77
C ILE A 203 -24.90 -1.26 -11.52
N HIS A 204 -25.69 -0.24 -11.19
CA HIS A 204 -25.47 0.55 -10.00
C HIS A 204 -25.48 -0.30 -8.71
N SER A 205 -26.53 -1.13 -8.55
CA SER A 205 -26.64 -2.03 -7.38
C SER A 205 -25.51 -3.05 -7.33
N PHE A 206 -25.10 -3.59 -8.48
CA PHE A 206 -23.98 -4.52 -8.57
C PHE A 206 -22.66 -3.86 -8.14
N LEU A 207 -22.37 -2.66 -8.63
CA LEU A 207 -21.15 -1.93 -8.27
C LEU A 207 -21.16 -1.49 -6.80
N TRP A 208 -22.31 -1.11 -6.28
CA TRP A 208 -22.47 -0.83 -4.86
C TRP A 208 -22.20 -2.06 -3.99
N LEU A 209 -22.75 -3.20 -4.35
CA LEU A 209 -22.46 -4.46 -3.66
C LEU A 209 -20.97 -4.83 -3.75
N SER A 210 -20.36 -4.63 -4.92
CA SER A 210 -18.92 -4.87 -5.11
C SER A 210 -18.08 -3.97 -4.20
N ASN A 211 -18.40 -2.67 -4.12
CA ASN A 211 -17.73 -1.76 -3.20
C ASN A 211 -17.96 -2.13 -1.73
N PHE A 212 -19.18 -2.52 -1.37
CA PHE A 212 -19.48 -3.02 -0.02
C PHE A 212 -18.59 -4.23 0.33
N ILE A 213 -18.49 -5.21 -0.55
CA ILE A 213 -17.61 -6.37 -0.39
C ILE A 213 -16.15 -5.95 -0.30
N SER A 214 -15.69 -5.00 -1.12
CA SER A 214 -14.31 -4.54 -1.11
C SER A 214 -13.86 -4.04 0.27
N PHE A 215 -14.73 -3.38 1.00
CA PHE A 215 -14.44 -2.88 2.34
C PHE A 215 -14.19 -4.00 3.36
N PHE A 216 -14.85 -5.15 3.24
CA PHE A 216 -14.56 -6.31 4.10
C PHE A 216 -13.15 -6.87 3.85
N PHE A 217 -12.60 -6.69 2.66
CA PHE A 217 -11.22 -7.05 2.36
C PHE A 217 -10.23 -5.94 2.77
N LEU A 218 -10.58 -4.67 2.63
CA LEU A 218 -9.70 -3.55 2.95
C LEU A 218 -9.44 -3.40 4.45
N TYR A 219 -10.45 -3.60 5.28
CA TYR A 219 -10.42 -3.25 6.70
C TYR A 219 -9.79 -4.25 7.68
N PRO A 220 -9.52 -5.53 7.38
CA PRO A 220 -8.83 -6.40 8.33
C PRO A 220 -7.46 -5.86 8.77
N SER A 221 -6.83 -5.03 7.94
CA SER A 221 -5.63 -4.29 8.30
C SER A 221 -5.87 -3.18 9.32
N THR A 222 -7.14 -2.77 9.55
CA THR A 222 -7.50 -1.69 10.48
C THR A 222 -7.26 -2.11 11.93
N PHE A 223 -7.33 -3.40 12.24
CA PHE A 223 -6.99 -3.91 13.58
C PHE A 223 -5.53 -3.75 13.90
N ASN A 224 -4.67 -3.96 12.90
CA ASN A 224 -3.26 -3.61 13.03
C ASN A 224 -3.06 -2.13 13.30
N LEU A 225 -3.86 -1.24 12.71
CA LEU A 225 -3.77 0.19 12.97
C LEU A 225 -4.14 0.53 14.41
N LEU A 226 -5.19 -0.08 14.99
CA LEU A 226 -5.55 0.12 16.37
C LEU A 226 -4.47 -0.39 17.32
N GLU A 227 -3.90 -1.57 17.05
CA GLU A 227 -2.77 -2.08 17.83
C GLU A 227 -1.55 -1.16 17.71
N VAL A 228 -1.21 -0.74 16.49
CA VAL A 228 -0.10 0.21 16.25
C VAL A 228 -0.33 1.54 16.95
N ALA A 229 -1.59 1.98 17.06
CA ALA A 229 -1.95 3.21 17.75
C ALA A 229 -1.84 3.10 19.26
N ALA A 230 -2.30 1.98 19.82
CA ALA A 230 -2.52 1.82 21.26
C ALA A 230 -1.33 1.27 22.04
N VAL A 231 -0.36 0.62 21.39
CA VAL A 231 0.79 -0.01 22.05
C VAL A 231 2.09 0.74 21.83
N ASP A 232 2.95 0.75 22.86
CA ASP A 232 4.26 1.37 22.77
C ASP A 232 5.17 0.68 21.74
N LYS A 233 5.06 -0.64 21.62
CA LYS A 233 5.83 -1.47 20.69
C LYS A 233 4.90 -2.42 19.94
N PRO A 234 4.32 -1.99 18.82
CA PRO A 234 3.43 -2.84 18.05
C PRO A 234 4.21 -4.01 17.47
N LYS A 235 3.59 -5.20 17.57
CA LYS A 235 4.13 -6.41 16.98
C LYS A 235 3.60 -6.58 15.57
N VAL A 236 4.41 -7.11 14.70
CA VAL A 236 3.93 -7.63 13.40
C VAL A 236 3.50 -9.07 13.65
N HIS A 237 2.23 -9.33 13.43
CA HIS A 237 1.61 -10.63 13.63
C HIS A 237 1.60 -11.42 12.32
N LEU A 238 1.72 -12.73 12.44
CA LEU A 238 1.45 -13.67 11.36
C LEU A 238 0.07 -14.25 11.59
N TRP A 239 -0.87 -13.98 10.69
CA TRP A 239 -2.27 -14.37 10.84
C TRP A 239 -2.64 -15.49 9.89
N GLU A 240 -3.49 -16.42 10.37
CA GLU A 240 -3.95 -17.58 9.59
C GLU A 240 -5.48 -17.73 9.60
N THR A 241 -6.22 -16.95 10.39
CA THR A 241 -7.67 -17.12 10.59
C THR A 241 -8.49 -16.03 9.87
N GLY A 242 -9.78 -16.23 9.82
CA GLY A 242 -10.71 -15.28 9.24
C GLY A 242 -10.46 -15.06 7.74
N ILE A 243 -10.36 -13.80 7.34
CA ILE A 243 -10.21 -13.41 5.94
C ILE A 243 -8.88 -13.91 5.32
N ILE A 244 -7.86 -14.19 6.14
CA ILE A 244 -6.58 -14.71 5.66
C ILE A 244 -6.73 -16.13 5.08
N ARG A 245 -7.73 -16.89 5.51
CA ARG A 245 -8.07 -18.17 4.89
C ARG A 245 -8.55 -17.99 3.44
N ILE A 246 -9.22 -16.89 3.15
CA ILE A 246 -9.73 -16.57 1.81
C ILE A 246 -8.60 -16.06 0.91
N THR A 247 -7.81 -15.12 1.43
CA THR A 247 -6.63 -14.56 0.76
C THR A 247 -5.65 -14.01 1.79
N ARG A 248 -4.34 -14.23 1.59
CA ARG A 248 -3.33 -13.65 2.49
C ARG A 248 -3.07 -12.16 2.25
N HIS A 249 -3.61 -11.60 1.15
CA HIS A 249 -3.53 -10.18 0.82
C HIS A 249 -4.92 -9.53 0.69
N PRO A 250 -5.72 -9.52 1.77
CA PRO A 250 -7.10 -9.01 1.69
C PRO A 250 -7.13 -7.55 1.26
N GLN A 251 -6.18 -6.73 1.69
CA GLN A 251 -6.10 -5.32 1.30
C GLN A 251 -5.89 -5.13 -0.21
N LEU A 252 -5.05 -5.96 -0.84
CA LEU A 252 -4.89 -5.96 -2.31
C LEU A 252 -6.20 -6.32 -3.00
N VAL A 253 -6.87 -7.39 -2.54
CA VAL A 253 -8.13 -7.85 -3.13
C VAL A 253 -9.22 -6.79 -3.02
N GLY A 254 -9.40 -6.21 -1.83
CA GLY A 254 -10.36 -5.14 -1.61
C GLY A 254 -10.08 -3.95 -2.53
N GLN A 255 -8.81 -3.55 -2.64
CA GLN A 255 -8.43 -2.43 -3.50
C GLN A 255 -8.69 -2.71 -4.99
N VAL A 256 -8.41 -3.93 -5.46
CA VAL A 256 -8.71 -4.32 -6.86
C VAL A 256 -10.22 -4.24 -7.12
N ILE A 257 -11.05 -4.79 -6.23
CA ILE A 257 -12.51 -4.73 -6.37
C ILE A 257 -12.99 -3.28 -6.39
N TRP A 258 -12.48 -2.44 -5.47
CA TRP A 258 -12.82 -1.02 -5.40
C TRP A 258 -12.44 -0.26 -6.66
N CYS A 259 -11.22 -0.44 -7.15
CA CYS A 259 -10.74 0.17 -8.38
C CYS A 259 -11.59 -0.23 -9.59
N LEU A 260 -11.85 -1.53 -9.75
CA LEU A 260 -12.65 -2.03 -10.88
C LEU A 260 -14.07 -1.48 -10.83
N ALA A 261 -14.71 -1.45 -9.67
CA ALA A 261 -16.06 -0.91 -9.53
C ALA A 261 -16.14 0.58 -9.91
N HIS A 262 -15.19 1.39 -9.44
CA HIS A 262 -15.13 2.82 -9.80
C HIS A 262 -14.77 3.04 -11.27
N THR A 263 -13.82 2.27 -11.81
CA THR A 263 -13.45 2.35 -13.23
C THR A 263 -14.61 1.99 -14.14
N VAL A 264 -15.36 0.93 -13.83
CA VAL A 264 -16.55 0.54 -14.58
C VAL A 264 -17.64 1.61 -14.53
N TRP A 265 -17.82 2.26 -13.35
CA TRP A 265 -18.81 3.31 -13.18
C TRP A 265 -18.44 4.60 -13.94
N ILE A 266 -17.19 5.07 -13.81
CA ILE A 266 -16.73 6.32 -14.41
C ILE A 266 -16.50 6.15 -15.91
N GLY A 267 -15.85 5.07 -16.33
CA GLY A 267 -15.71 4.65 -17.72
C GLY A 267 -14.75 5.49 -18.56
N ASN A 268 -13.80 6.22 -17.97
CA ASN A 268 -12.86 7.06 -18.73
C ASN A 268 -11.38 6.70 -18.47
N SER A 269 -10.50 7.30 -19.28
CA SER A 269 -9.06 7.03 -19.28
C SER A 269 -8.36 7.44 -17.96
N VAL A 270 -8.78 8.53 -17.30
CA VAL A 270 -8.21 8.97 -16.01
C VAL A 270 -8.55 7.96 -14.91
N ALA A 271 -9.79 7.43 -14.87
CA ALA A 271 -10.17 6.40 -13.91
C ALA A 271 -9.39 5.10 -14.14
N VAL A 272 -9.11 4.74 -15.40
CA VAL A 272 -8.27 3.60 -15.75
C VAL A 272 -6.83 3.82 -15.26
N ALA A 273 -6.24 4.98 -15.54
CA ALA A 273 -4.88 5.33 -15.13
C ALA A 273 -4.75 5.32 -13.58
N ALA A 274 -5.71 5.90 -12.88
CA ALA A 274 -5.76 5.89 -11.42
C ALA A 274 -5.82 4.45 -10.87
N SER A 275 -6.65 3.60 -11.46
CA SER A 275 -6.77 2.19 -11.06
C SER A 275 -5.49 1.41 -11.33
N ILE A 276 -4.84 1.61 -12.47
CA ILE A 276 -3.54 1.00 -12.78
C ILE A 276 -2.49 1.41 -11.74
N GLY A 277 -2.38 2.71 -11.45
CA GLY A 277 -1.42 3.23 -10.48
C GLY A 277 -1.63 2.64 -9.08
N LEU A 278 -2.87 2.66 -8.61
CA LEU A 278 -3.23 2.20 -7.27
C LEU A 278 -3.09 0.67 -7.12
N ILE A 279 -3.53 -0.10 -8.12
CA ILE A 279 -3.37 -1.57 -8.12
C ILE A 279 -1.89 -1.94 -8.17
N SER A 280 -1.09 -1.27 -9.00
CA SER A 280 0.35 -1.51 -9.09
C SER A 280 1.04 -1.23 -7.75
N HIS A 281 0.67 -0.15 -7.07
CA HIS A 281 1.15 0.16 -5.72
C HIS A 281 0.82 -0.95 -4.71
N HIS A 282 -0.41 -1.47 -4.72
CA HIS A 282 -0.83 -2.55 -3.83
C HIS A 282 -0.19 -3.91 -4.17
N LEU A 283 0.05 -4.20 -5.46
CA LEU A 283 0.82 -5.38 -5.88
C LEU A 283 2.24 -5.35 -5.34
N PHE A 284 2.91 -4.19 -5.45
CA PHE A 284 4.24 -4.01 -4.86
C PHE A 284 4.18 -4.14 -3.32
N GLY A 285 3.17 -3.57 -2.68
CA GLY A 285 2.94 -3.69 -1.24
C GLY A 285 2.76 -5.14 -0.78
N ALA A 286 2.00 -5.95 -1.53
CA ALA A 286 1.80 -7.35 -1.26
C ALA A 286 3.11 -8.16 -1.39
N TRP A 287 3.86 -7.93 -2.48
CA TRP A 287 5.17 -8.56 -2.67
C TRP A 287 6.17 -8.19 -1.56
N ASN A 288 6.27 -6.89 -1.23
CA ASN A 288 7.16 -6.43 -0.15
C ASN A 288 6.72 -6.93 1.22
N GLY A 289 5.41 -7.04 1.45
CA GLY A 289 4.82 -7.63 2.65
C GLY A 289 5.23 -9.10 2.83
N ASP A 290 5.05 -9.92 1.79
CA ASP A 290 5.47 -11.34 1.80
C ASP A 290 6.99 -11.46 2.07
N ARG A 291 7.82 -10.62 1.42
CA ARG A 291 9.27 -10.60 1.64
C ARG A 291 9.62 -10.29 3.09
N ARG A 292 8.99 -9.29 3.70
CA ARG A 292 9.24 -8.91 5.10
C ARG A 292 8.78 -9.97 6.08
N LEU A 293 7.63 -10.60 5.83
CA LEU A 293 7.12 -11.71 6.66
C LEU A 293 8.06 -12.92 6.57
N ALA A 294 8.57 -13.25 5.37
CA ALA A 294 9.54 -14.33 5.19
C ALA A 294 10.84 -14.07 5.95
N ILE A 295 11.37 -12.85 5.94
CA ILE A 295 12.58 -12.48 6.69
C ILE A 295 12.33 -12.57 8.21
N ARG A 296 11.14 -12.19 8.66
CA ARG A 296 10.82 -12.09 10.11
C ARG A 296 10.43 -13.42 10.73
N PHE A 297 9.63 -14.22 10.03
CA PHE A 297 9.04 -15.45 10.54
C PHE A 297 9.58 -16.72 9.91
N GLY A 298 10.40 -16.62 8.86
CA GLY A 298 11.07 -17.77 8.23
C GLY A 298 10.10 -18.89 7.86
N GLU A 299 10.35 -20.10 8.39
CA GLU A 299 9.57 -21.31 8.11
C GLU A 299 8.09 -21.22 8.50
N ASP A 300 7.75 -20.43 9.52
CA ASP A 300 6.35 -20.28 9.94
C ASP A 300 5.56 -19.50 8.89
N PHE A 301 6.15 -18.46 8.31
CA PHE A 301 5.54 -17.78 7.18
C PHE A 301 5.41 -18.68 5.95
N GLU A 302 6.41 -19.50 5.65
CA GLU A 302 6.34 -20.44 4.53
C GLU A 302 5.22 -21.51 4.73
N LYS A 303 4.93 -21.91 5.99
CA LYS A 303 3.75 -22.76 6.30
C LYS A 303 2.45 -22.02 5.97
N VAL A 304 2.30 -20.77 6.41
CA VAL A 304 1.12 -19.94 6.10
C VAL A 304 0.97 -19.74 4.60
N LYS A 305 2.06 -19.41 3.92
CA LYS A 305 2.10 -19.20 2.47
C LYS A 305 1.66 -20.43 1.68
N ARG A 306 2.08 -21.63 2.12
CA ARG A 306 1.65 -22.89 1.49
C ARG A 306 0.14 -23.15 1.66
N ARG A 307 -0.44 -22.79 2.82
CA ARG A 307 -1.86 -22.99 3.14
C ARG A 307 -2.78 -21.93 2.55
N THR A 308 -2.24 -20.79 2.13
CA THR A 308 -3.03 -19.64 1.67
C THR A 308 -2.73 -19.30 0.21
N SER A 309 -3.51 -18.39 -0.37
CA SER A 309 -3.32 -17.89 -1.73
C SER A 309 -3.44 -16.37 -1.79
N ILE A 310 -2.89 -15.76 -2.84
CA ILE A 310 -3.12 -14.34 -3.17
C ILE A 310 -4.52 -14.21 -3.78
N VAL A 311 -4.84 -15.08 -4.76
CA VAL A 311 -6.16 -15.10 -5.39
C VAL A 311 -7.19 -15.61 -4.39
N PRO A 312 -8.29 -14.87 -4.16
CA PRO A 312 -9.32 -15.28 -3.21
C PRO A 312 -9.86 -16.68 -3.52
N PHE A 313 -10.06 -17.45 -2.47
CA PHE A 313 -10.59 -18.82 -2.48
C PHE A 313 -9.70 -19.87 -3.19
N ALA A 314 -8.64 -19.49 -3.92
CA ALA A 314 -7.85 -20.46 -4.69
C ALA A 314 -7.27 -21.58 -3.80
N ALA A 315 -6.70 -21.24 -2.62
CA ALA A 315 -6.18 -22.25 -1.70
C ALA A 315 -7.26 -23.16 -1.10
N ILE A 316 -8.51 -22.68 -1.01
CA ILE A 316 -9.65 -23.47 -0.56
C ILE A 316 -10.08 -24.43 -1.66
N LEU A 317 -10.19 -23.94 -2.90
CA LEU A 317 -10.63 -24.72 -4.05
C LEU A 317 -9.63 -25.82 -4.44
N ASP A 318 -8.33 -25.56 -4.31
CA ASP A 318 -7.28 -26.55 -4.59
C ASP A 318 -6.96 -27.47 -3.39
N GLY A 319 -7.65 -27.30 -2.25
CA GLY A 319 -7.56 -28.16 -1.06
C GLY A 319 -6.36 -27.88 -0.15
N ARG A 320 -5.53 -26.88 -0.44
CA ARG A 320 -4.42 -26.46 0.44
C ARG A 320 -4.91 -25.84 1.74
N GLN A 321 -6.00 -25.06 1.66
CA GLN A 321 -6.66 -24.48 2.83
C GLN A 321 -7.89 -25.27 3.20
N ARG A 322 -7.88 -25.84 4.39
CA ARG A 322 -9.06 -26.54 4.96
C ARG A 322 -9.79 -25.60 5.90
N LEU A 323 -11.07 -25.43 5.66
CA LEU A 323 -11.92 -24.66 6.54
C LEU A 323 -12.37 -25.56 7.73
N PRO A 324 -12.18 -25.14 8.99
CA PRO A 324 -12.77 -25.83 10.12
C PRO A 324 -14.30 -25.82 10.00
N LYS A 325 -14.98 -26.80 10.62
CA LYS A 325 -16.46 -26.89 10.57
C LYS A 325 -17.16 -25.64 11.07
N ASP A 326 -16.50 -24.90 11.95
CA ASP A 326 -17.00 -23.69 12.58
C ASP A 326 -16.26 -22.43 12.14
N PHE A 327 -15.64 -22.45 10.93
CA PHE A 327 -14.87 -21.32 10.38
C PHE A 327 -15.67 -19.99 10.37
N TYR A 328 -16.99 -20.04 10.25
CA TYR A 328 -17.84 -18.84 10.27
C TYR A 328 -17.74 -18.08 11.61
N LYS A 329 -17.42 -18.76 12.72
CA LYS A 329 -17.21 -18.12 14.02
C LYS A 329 -15.99 -17.18 14.02
N GLU A 330 -15.03 -17.40 13.13
CA GLU A 330 -13.87 -16.54 12.97
C GLU A 330 -14.28 -15.12 12.48
N PHE A 331 -15.47 -15.00 11.86
CA PHE A 331 -16.04 -13.73 11.39
C PHE A 331 -17.08 -13.15 12.36
N ILE A 332 -17.59 -13.94 13.32
CA ILE A 332 -18.53 -13.44 14.33
C ILE A 332 -17.74 -12.98 15.56
N ARG A 333 -16.98 -11.91 15.38
CA ARG A 333 -16.12 -11.31 16.40
C ARG A 333 -16.29 -9.81 16.38
N LEU A 334 -16.08 -9.16 17.54
CA LEU A 334 -16.22 -7.72 17.67
C LEU A 334 -15.51 -6.93 16.56
N PRO A 335 -14.31 -7.28 16.14
CA PRO A 335 -13.66 -6.62 15.04
C PRO A 335 -14.47 -6.61 13.74
N TYR A 336 -14.95 -7.75 13.29
CA TYR A 336 -15.74 -7.82 12.05
C TYR A 336 -17.10 -7.11 12.17
N LEU A 337 -17.70 -7.14 13.35
CA LEU A 337 -18.93 -6.39 13.63
C LEU A 337 -18.67 -4.87 13.55
N ALA A 338 -17.57 -4.40 14.12
CA ALA A 338 -17.15 -3.00 14.03
C ALA A 338 -16.90 -2.58 12.58
N ILE A 339 -16.20 -3.41 11.78
CA ILE A 339 -15.98 -3.17 10.36
C ILE A 339 -17.33 -3.08 9.61
N THR A 340 -18.23 -4.02 9.87
CA THR A 340 -19.55 -4.02 9.25
C THR A 340 -20.28 -2.70 9.52
N ALA A 341 -20.28 -2.23 10.77
CA ALA A 341 -20.90 -0.98 11.16
C ALA A 341 -20.24 0.23 10.47
N VAL A 342 -18.89 0.29 10.44
CA VAL A 342 -18.15 1.35 9.77
C VAL A 342 -18.38 1.34 8.26
N THR A 343 -18.43 0.16 7.63
CA THR A 343 -18.72 0.02 6.20
C THR A 343 -20.11 0.49 5.84
N LEU A 344 -21.11 0.13 6.65
CA LEU A 344 -22.47 0.63 6.48
C LEU A 344 -22.52 2.16 6.68
N GLY A 345 -21.84 2.68 7.69
CA GLY A 345 -21.70 4.12 7.91
C GLY A 345 -21.11 4.85 6.72
N ALA A 346 -19.99 4.34 6.17
CA ALA A 346 -19.35 4.88 4.99
C ALA A 346 -20.25 4.80 3.73
N TYR A 347 -20.99 3.70 3.59
CA TYR A 347 -21.95 3.52 2.51
C TYR A 347 -23.03 4.61 2.54
N PHE A 348 -23.65 4.84 3.69
CA PHE A 348 -24.69 5.87 3.82
C PHE A 348 -24.14 7.30 3.79
N ALA A 349 -22.88 7.50 4.21
CA ALA A 349 -22.21 8.79 4.15
C ALA A 349 -21.65 9.12 2.76
N HIS A 350 -21.57 8.17 1.82
CA HIS A 350 -20.94 8.36 0.53
C HIS A 350 -21.49 9.55 -0.28
N PRO A 351 -22.82 9.83 -0.35
CA PRO A 351 -23.30 11.02 -1.02
C PRO A 351 -22.81 12.34 -0.39
N LEU A 352 -22.72 12.37 0.95
CA LEU A 352 -22.14 13.52 1.67
C LEU A 352 -20.65 13.68 1.39
N MET A 353 -19.90 12.58 1.33
CA MET A 353 -18.48 12.59 0.96
C MET A 353 -18.27 13.09 -0.47
N GLN A 354 -19.13 12.69 -1.40
CA GLN A 354 -19.10 13.22 -2.78
C GLN A 354 -19.35 14.73 -2.80
N THR A 355 -20.36 15.21 -2.09
CA THR A 355 -20.65 16.65 -2.00
C THR A 355 -19.49 17.41 -1.36
N ALA A 356 -18.93 16.90 -0.26
CA ALA A 356 -17.78 17.51 0.40
C ALA A 356 -16.53 17.56 -0.51
N SER A 357 -16.37 16.56 -1.39
CA SER A 357 -15.21 16.50 -2.31
C SER A 357 -15.17 17.66 -3.31
N TYR A 358 -16.31 18.26 -3.64
CA TYR A 358 -16.35 19.46 -4.50
C TYR A 358 -15.73 20.71 -3.87
N ASN A 359 -15.51 20.69 -2.54
CA ASN A 359 -14.83 21.80 -1.85
C ASN A 359 -13.30 21.61 -1.75
N LEU A 360 -12.79 20.48 -2.24
CA LEU A 360 -11.36 20.18 -2.24
C LEU A 360 -10.75 20.59 -3.59
N HIS A 361 -10.40 21.86 -3.73
CA HIS A 361 -9.73 22.41 -4.91
C HIS A 361 -8.45 23.13 -4.48
N TRP A 362 -7.38 22.91 -5.24
CA TRP A 362 -6.12 23.61 -5.06
C TRP A 362 -5.74 24.38 -6.32
#